data_37661e3f3df79871461c96b956181ab9
#
_entry.id   37661e3f3df79871461c96b956181ab9
#
_cell.length_a   1.000
_cell.length_b   1.000
_cell.length_c   1.000
_cell.angle_alpha   90.00
_cell.angle_beta   90.00
_cell.angle_gamma   90.00
#
_symmetry.space_group_name_H-M   'P 1'
#
loop_
_entity.id
_entity.type
_entity.pdbx_description
1 polymer ?
#
loop_
_entity_poly.entity_id
_entity_poly.type
_entity_poly.pdbx_seq_one_letter_code
_entity_poly.pdbx_strand_id
1 'polypeptide(L)'
;MPIKKIFLSVVWCLPFIGFSQFSNVAIVQLKSPGDWGDFKIDDYVVDTIDSDWGIFQLQRHSNHLNAVPEPQSFKTELEHINDVYHIFSNVQLVHEVTKRVAPNDPFFASQPYYGHIGLNYVWNYQKNGVTLNGDTLVVAYIDDGVDTTHPDLRLNLWRNIKEIPNNGIDDDTNGYIDDYRGWNAGEKNGNVFSSTSLIDGHGTRIAGILGSDGNNGIGCAGTNWHVKMLPINCYPDNMLNVESAVIRSMIYAFKNKKAYLESDGEKGINIVVLNMSLGMDEAFPNDAPTWCSLYDSLGSVGIWCYSAATNRNVDVGESGDIPTLCPSKFLTTVNVSDLNDQHHSSGYSDSFVDLAAPGVNILTTVPESLLPKNPYASESGTSYSSPMVAGVSVLLETMTCNSYLDLKQSNPDSAMNLWNKWLRSSVSKSGEFESKTRFGGRLDAETWFNEMTEWCIKHDLEYNSNKAINDFVIAPYPNPVKAEGILYVQTLEDGRYQWLNQLGQKVGQGQFVVGENEITSPHQAGIYTLVCDSFGKRKHFNIVVLD
;
A
#
# COMPACT_ATOMS: atom_id res chain seq x y z
N MET A 1 46.17 20.16 16.19
CA MET A 1 45.19 21.12 15.62
C MET A 1 44.08 21.26 16.64
N PRO A 2 43.53 22.45 16.92
CA PRO A 2 42.60 22.63 18.02
C PRO A 2 41.22 22.04 17.68
N ILE A 3 40.72 21.21 18.60
CA ILE A 3 39.38 20.65 18.60
C ILE A 3 38.37 21.79 18.74
N LYS A 4 37.56 22.03 17.72
CA LYS A 4 36.44 22.98 17.79
C LYS A 4 35.26 22.34 18.54
N LYS A 5 34.82 23.04 19.57
CA LYS A 5 33.64 22.60 20.38
C LYS A 5 32.34 22.87 19.64
N ILE A 6 31.43 21.91 19.65
CA ILE A 6 30.16 21.91 18.90
C ILE A 6 28.99 21.46 19.78
N PHE A 7 27.78 22.03 19.55
CA PHE A 7 26.59 21.85 20.37
C PHE A 7 25.64 20.76 19.78
N LEU A 8 25.12 19.90 20.65
CA LEU A 8 24.22 18.79 20.34
C LEU A 8 22.75 19.18 20.57
N SER A 9 21.86 18.88 19.62
CA SER A 9 20.43 18.77 19.87
C SER A 9 19.96 17.34 19.61
N VAL A 10 19.26 16.76 20.58
CA VAL A 10 18.82 15.37 20.55
C VAL A 10 17.31 15.34 20.45
N VAL A 11 16.77 14.69 19.43
CA VAL A 11 15.33 14.49 19.26
C VAL A 11 14.92 13.11 19.79
N TRP A 12 13.92 13.07 20.64
CA TRP A 12 13.35 11.86 21.22
C TRP A 12 12.28 11.27 20.31
N CYS A 13 12.41 10.00 19.95
CA CYS A 13 11.25 9.19 19.58
C CYS A 13 10.77 8.44 20.83
N LEU A 14 9.52 8.65 21.23
CA LEU A 14 8.88 7.92 22.33
C LEU A 14 8.70 6.44 21.97
N PRO A 15 8.84 5.52 22.94
CA PRO A 15 8.80 4.11 22.66
C PRO A 15 7.37 3.62 22.47
N PHE A 16 7.08 2.99 21.35
CA PHE A 16 6.06 1.95 21.34
C PHE A 16 6.57 0.78 22.18
N ILE A 17 5.76 0.37 23.17
CA ILE A 17 6.07 -0.72 24.08
C ILE A 17 6.09 -2.05 23.32
N GLY A 18 7.27 -2.46 22.90
CA GLY A 18 7.62 -3.76 22.39
C GLY A 18 9.13 -3.88 22.54
N PHE A 19 9.62 -4.86 23.27
CA PHE A 19 11.03 -5.05 23.51
C PHE A 19 11.79 -5.19 22.18
N SER A 20 12.44 -4.11 21.73
CA SER A 20 13.37 -4.16 20.60
C SER A 20 14.78 -4.37 21.15
N GLN A 21 15.50 -5.32 20.60
CA GLN A 21 16.96 -5.38 20.77
C GLN A 21 17.54 -4.15 20.06
N PHE A 22 18.35 -3.36 20.76
CA PHE A 22 18.89 -2.13 20.25
C PHE A 22 19.99 -2.41 19.23
N SER A 23 19.91 -1.78 18.04
CA SER A 23 20.96 -1.88 17.05
C SER A 23 22.20 -1.11 17.52
N ASN A 24 23.40 -1.67 17.28
CA ASN A 24 24.68 -0.99 17.50
C ASN A 24 24.99 0.03 16.39
N VAL A 25 23.99 0.56 15.72
CA VAL A 25 24.12 1.42 14.54
C VAL A 25 23.32 2.71 14.76
N ALA A 26 23.92 3.86 14.50
CA ALA A 26 23.26 5.15 14.50
C ALA A 26 23.53 5.88 13.18
N ILE A 27 22.59 6.70 12.72
CA ILE A 27 22.84 7.68 11.66
C ILE A 27 23.04 9.03 12.32
N VAL A 28 24.09 9.73 11.95
CA VAL A 28 24.43 11.06 12.47
C VAL A 28 24.53 12.06 11.34
N GLN A 29 24.02 13.26 11.56
CA GLN A 29 24.21 14.40 10.66
C GLN A 29 25.02 15.47 11.36
N LEU A 30 26.04 16.00 10.70
CA LEU A 30 26.92 17.03 11.22
C LEU A 30 26.40 18.44 10.90
N LYS A 31 26.68 19.41 11.79
CA LYS A 31 26.14 20.79 11.77
C LYS A 31 26.54 21.67 10.62
N SER A 32 27.63 21.37 9.92
CA SER A 32 28.17 22.24 8.87
C SER A 32 28.58 21.42 7.67
N PRO A 33 28.18 21.77 6.45
CA PRO A 33 28.73 21.17 5.25
C PRO A 33 30.25 21.51 5.19
N GLY A 34 31.07 20.50 4.98
CA GLY A 34 32.52 20.62 4.87
C GLY A 34 33.11 19.38 4.24
N ASP A 35 34.42 19.44 3.90
CA ASP A 35 35.13 18.25 3.43
C ASP A 35 35.36 17.28 4.62
N TRP A 36 34.46 16.33 4.78
CA TRP A 36 34.43 15.35 5.88
C TRP A 36 35.07 14.01 5.51
N GLY A 37 35.87 13.97 4.43
CA GLY A 37 36.44 12.74 3.86
C GLY A 37 37.19 11.81 4.83
N ASP A 38 37.57 12.30 6.02
CA ASP A 38 38.30 11.55 7.05
C ASP A 38 37.58 11.57 8.43
N PHE A 39 36.25 11.73 8.46
CA PHE A 39 35.52 11.69 9.73
C PHE A 39 35.69 10.33 10.41
N LYS A 40 36.27 10.32 11.59
CA LYS A 40 36.52 9.11 12.40
C LYS A 40 36.10 9.34 13.84
N ILE A 41 35.51 8.34 14.44
CA ILE A 41 35.18 8.29 15.86
C ILE A 41 35.80 7.03 16.43
N ASP A 42 36.59 7.18 17.49
CA ASP A 42 37.18 6.04 18.20
C ASP A 42 36.03 5.12 18.68
N ASP A 43 36.23 3.81 18.60
CA ASP A 43 35.27 2.75 18.91
C ASP A 43 34.12 2.53 17.91
N TYR A 44 34.06 3.28 16.80
CA TYR A 44 33.04 3.10 15.77
C TYR A 44 33.63 2.88 14.39
N VAL A 45 32.97 2.02 13.61
CA VAL A 45 33.10 1.99 12.14
C VAL A 45 32.22 3.11 11.60
N VAL A 46 32.80 4.01 10.85
CA VAL A 46 32.10 5.10 10.20
C VAL A 46 31.93 4.76 8.72
N ASP A 47 30.70 4.68 8.25
CA ASP A 47 30.37 4.55 6.85
C ASP A 47 29.73 5.85 6.35
N THR A 48 30.22 6.36 5.23
CA THR A 48 29.73 7.62 4.67
C THR A 48 28.49 7.37 3.84
N ILE A 49 27.36 7.87 4.29
CA ILE A 49 26.11 7.86 3.52
C ILE A 49 26.15 8.99 2.48
N ASP A 50 26.49 10.22 2.92
CA ASP A 50 26.66 11.37 2.05
C ASP A 50 27.60 12.40 2.69
N SER A 51 28.77 12.63 2.08
CA SER A 51 29.79 13.55 2.61
C SER A 51 29.41 15.02 2.45
N ASP A 52 28.68 15.38 1.40
CA ASP A 52 28.31 16.78 1.12
C ASP A 52 27.24 17.26 2.11
N TRP A 53 26.40 16.34 2.59
CA TRP A 53 25.38 16.60 3.62
C TRP A 53 25.86 16.31 5.03
N GLY A 54 27.08 15.78 5.20
CA GLY A 54 27.61 15.38 6.51
C GLY A 54 26.81 14.26 7.17
N ILE A 55 26.24 13.34 6.39
CA ILE A 55 25.45 12.21 6.91
C ILE A 55 26.32 10.95 6.93
N PHE A 56 26.43 10.34 8.09
CA PHE A 56 27.26 9.17 8.33
C PHE A 56 26.48 8.09 9.09
N GLN A 57 26.78 6.83 8.78
CA GLN A 57 26.36 5.68 9.58
C GLN A 57 27.50 5.31 10.54
N LEU A 58 27.18 5.22 11.82
CA LEU A 58 28.11 4.80 12.87
C LEU A 58 27.73 3.39 13.34
N GLN A 59 28.69 2.47 13.29
CA GLN A 59 28.51 1.13 13.82
C GLN A 59 29.60 0.85 14.87
N ARG A 60 29.19 0.42 16.08
CA ARG A 60 30.12 0.07 17.16
C ARG A 60 30.97 -1.16 16.81
N HIS A 61 32.28 -1.11 17.08
CA HIS A 61 33.15 -2.27 16.90
C HIS A 61 32.73 -3.47 17.76
N SER A 62 32.72 -4.66 17.17
CA SER A 62 32.20 -5.91 17.77
C SER A 62 32.99 -6.46 18.97
N ASN A 63 34.10 -5.85 19.33
CA ASN A 63 34.99 -6.37 20.36
C ASN A 63 34.52 -6.16 21.82
N HIS A 64 33.37 -5.50 22.04
CA HIS A 64 32.81 -5.23 23.38
C HIS A 64 31.40 -5.83 23.59
N LEU A 65 31.09 -6.97 22.99
CA LEU A 65 29.77 -7.63 23.00
C LEU A 65 29.35 -8.32 24.32
N ASN A 66 29.95 -8.02 25.47
CA ASN A 66 29.59 -8.67 26.74
C ASN A 66 28.56 -7.90 27.61
N ALA A 67 28.02 -6.78 27.16
CA ALA A 67 26.87 -6.13 27.78
C ALA A 67 26.12 -5.34 26.70
N VAL A 68 24.84 -5.65 26.47
CA VAL A 68 23.95 -4.82 25.69
C VAL A 68 23.71 -3.54 26.50
N PRO A 69 24.25 -2.37 26.10
CA PRO A 69 24.01 -1.13 26.84
C PRO A 69 22.55 -0.72 26.66
N GLU A 70 21.94 -0.20 27.72
CA GLU A 70 20.64 0.49 27.64
C GLU A 70 20.72 1.62 26.59
N PRO A 71 19.61 1.96 25.88
CA PRO A 71 19.59 3.00 24.85
C PRO A 71 20.12 4.34 25.30
N GLN A 72 19.95 4.66 26.59
CA GLN A 72 20.47 5.87 27.21
C GLN A 72 22.00 5.93 27.19
N SER A 73 22.72 4.80 27.26
CA SER A 73 24.18 4.80 27.26
C SER A 73 24.76 5.14 25.88
N PHE A 74 24.14 4.66 24.80
CA PHE A 74 24.56 4.95 23.44
C PHE A 74 24.36 6.44 23.09
N LYS A 75 23.23 7.01 23.52
CA LYS A 75 22.93 8.43 23.40
C LYS A 75 23.92 9.29 24.19
N THR A 76 24.20 8.93 25.46
CA THR A 76 25.11 9.66 26.35
C THR A 76 26.55 9.64 25.83
N GLU A 77 27.00 8.54 25.22
CA GLU A 77 28.32 8.47 24.57
C GLU A 77 28.41 9.41 23.37
N LEU A 78 27.37 9.50 22.54
CA LEU A 78 27.33 10.39 21.38
C LEU A 78 27.08 11.87 21.75
N GLU A 79 26.45 12.15 22.91
CA GLU A 79 26.29 13.52 23.44
C GLU A 79 27.60 14.24 23.74
N HIS A 80 28.70 13.51 23.87
CA HIS A 80 30.05 14.08 24.02
C HIS A 80 30.69 14.45 22.67
N ILE A 81 30.08 14.10 21.53
CA ILE A 81 30.56 14.44 20.19
C ILE A 81 29.92 15.74 19.76
N ASN A 82 30.68 16.81 19.89
CA ASN A 82 30.19 18.18 19.75
C ASN A 82 29.84 18.62 18.30
N ASP A 83 29.83 17.75 17.26
CA ASP A 83 29.64 18.14 15.85
C ASP A 83 28.36 17.58 15.22
N VAL A 84 27.56 16.81 15.97
CA VAL A 84 26.37 16.15 15.45
C VAL A 84 25.15 17.07 15.52
N TYR A 85 24.47 17.27 14.39
CA TYR A 85 23.25 18.06 14.31
C TYR A 85 22.01 17.21 14.64
N HIS A 86 21.95 15.97 14.14
CA HIS A 86 20.92 15.00 14.44
C HIS A 86 21.52 13.62 14.63
N ILE A 87 21.07 12.91 15.66
CA ILE A 87 21.28 11.48 15.81
C ILE A 87 19.96 10.80 15.50
N PHE A 88 19.89 10.21 14.33
CA PHE A 88 18.84 9.25 14.03
C PHE A 88 19.35 7.90 14.57
N SER A 89 18.72 7.36 15.62
CA SER A 89 18.88 5.95 15.83
C SER A 89 18.45 5.29 14.53
N ASN A 90 19.35 4.58 13.86
CA ASN A 90 18.93 3.63 12.86
C ASN A 90 18.06 2.64 13.65
N VAL A 91 16.77 2.90 13.72
CA VAL A 91 15.82 1.84 13.93
C VAL A 91 16.12 0.98 12.73
N GLN A 92 17.01 -0.05 12.92
CA GLN A 92 16.79 -1.19 12.13
C GLN A 92 15.28 -1.33 12.15
N LEU A 93 14.63 -1.25 11.05
CA LEU A 93 13.45 -2.02 10.75
C LEU A 93 13.96 -3.46 10.73
N VAL A 94 14.39 -3.87 11.92
CA VAL A 94 15.09 -5.11 12.18
C VAL A 94 14.03 -6.11 12.34
N HIS A 95 14.22 -6.92 11.56
CA HIS A 95 14.48 -8.32 11.71
C HIS A 95 14.48 -8.92 13.13
N GLU A 96 13.54 -8.50 13.97
CA GLU A 96 13.00 -9.25 15.08
C GLU A 96 11.60 -8.76 15.42
N VAL A 97 10.73 -8.61 14.43
CA VAL A 97 9.34 -8.94 14.67
C VAL A 97 9.26 -10.46 14.63
N THR A 98 9.76 -11.08 15.67
CA THR A 98 9.63 -12.52 15.90
C THR A 98 8.17 -12.95 16.07
N LYS A 99 7.25 -11.98 16.19
CA LYS A 99 5.84 -12.22 16.33
C LYS A 99 5.12 -11.88 15.01
N ARG A 100 4.89 -12.90 14.20
CA ARG A 100 4.01 -12.79 13.03
C ARG A 100 2.56 -12.58 13.50
N VAL A 101 1.89 -11.58 12.95
CA VAL A 101 0.50 -11.28 13.31
C VAL A 101 -0.42 -12.34 12.74
N ALA A 102 -1.31 -12.85 13.59
CA ALA A 102 -2.39 -13.73 13.21
C ALA A 102 -3.73 -13.09 13.59
N PRO A 103 -4.69 -12.98 12.68
CA PRO A 103 -6.03 -12.53 13.01
C PRO A 103 -6.77 -13.57 13.84
N ASN A 104 -7.84 -13.13 14.53
CA ASN A 104 -8.64 -14.01 15.40
C ASN A 104 -9.75 -14.78 14.66
N ASP A 105 -9.76 -14.73 13.34
CA ASP A 105 -10.78 -15.35 12.49
C ASP A 105 -10.71 -16.88 12.60
N PRO A 106 -11.84 -17.56 12.80
CA PRO A 106 -11.88 -18.98 13.11
C PRO A 106 -11.21 -19.88 12.06
N PHE A 107 -11.24 -19.48 10.80
CA PHE A 107 -10.67 -20.25 9.69
C PHE A 107 -9.26 -19.85 9.30
N PHE A 108 -8.62 -18.88 9.99
CA PHE A 108 -7.27 -18.45 9.65
C PHE A 108 -6.24 -19.59 9.69
N ALA A 109 -6.41 -20.55 10.59
CA ALA A 109 -5.53 -21.73 10.64
C ALA A 109 -5.57 -22.57 9.34
N SER A 110 -6.63 -22.43 8.53
CA SER A 110 -6.77 -23.05 7.20
C SER A 110 -6.25 -22.16 6.06
N GLN A 111 -5.59 -21.03 6.36
CA GLN A 111 -5.01 -20.09 5.43
C GLN A 111 -3.46 -20.01 5.54
N PRO A 112 -2.74 -21.16 5.48
CA PRO A 112 -1.28 -21.17 5.67
C PRO A 112 -0.51 -20.41 4.60
N TYR A 113 -1.11 -20.18 3.44
CA TYR A 113 -0.53 -19.46 2.32
C TYR A 113 -0.17 -18.00 2.66
N TYR A 114 -0.84 -17.34 3.58
CA TYR A 114 -0.47 -16.00 4.02
C TYR A 114 0.86 -15.98 4.79
N GLY A 115 1.10 -17.00 5.61
CA GLY A 115 2.41 -17.22 6.22
C GLY A 115 3.48 -17.57 5.21
N HIS A 116 3.13 -18.38 4.19
CA HIS A 116 4.03 -18.84 3.15
C HIS A 116 4.55 -17.69 2.26
N ILE A 117 3.72 -16.69 1.97
CA ILE A 117 4.12 -15.48 1.25
C ILE A 117 4.64 -14.35 2.15
N GLY A 118 4.83 -14.57 3.45
CA GLY A 118 5.32 -13.57 4.39
C GLY A 118 4.33 -12.44 4.73
N LEU A 119 3.05 -12.55 4.33
CA LEU A 119 2.07 -11.47 4.51
C LEU A 119 1.77 -11.19 5.99
N ASN A 120 1.85 -12.20 6.86
CA ASN A 120 1.69 -12.05 8.30
C ASN A 120 2.83 -11.23 8.97
N TYR A 121 3.95 -11.00 8.28
CA TYR A 121 4.96 -10.01 8.65
C TYR A 121 4.50 -8.60 8.28
N VAL A 122 4.00 -8.40 7.06
CA VAL A 122 3.52 -7.10 6.56
C VAL A 122 2.36 -6.56 7.41
N TRP A 123 1.48 -7.43 7.91
CA TRP A 123 0.38 -7.05 8.81
C TRP A 123 0.81 -6.47 10.16
N ASN A 124 2.09 -6.54 10.56
CA ASN A 124 2.57 -5.79 11.72
C ASN A 124 2.56 -4.28 11.48
N TYR A 125 2.69 -3.84 10.22
CA TYR A 125 2.83 -2.44 9.84
C TYR A 125 1.51 -1.85 9.37
N GLN A 126 0.75 -2.57 8.56
CA GLN A 126 -0.52 -2.10 8.01
C GLN A 126 -1.50 -3.26 7.78
N LYS A 127 -2.80 -2.98 7.91
CA LYS A 127 -3.90 -3.95 7.77
C LYS A 127 -5.10 -3.39 7.02
N ASN A 128 -5.10 -2.09 6.73
CA ASN A 128 -6.24 -1.39 6.15
C ASN A 128 -5.87 -0.69 4.84
N GLY A 129 -6.89 -0.28 4.07
CA GLY A 129 -6.75 0.40 2.79
C GLY A 129 -6.66 1.93 2.90
N VAL A 130 -6.07 2.47 3.98
CA VAL A 130 -5.91 3.91 4.19
C VAL A 130 -4.44 4.27 4.20
N THR A 131 -4.04 5.25 3.39
CA THR A 131 -2.67 5.75 3.35
C THR A 131 -2.28 6.48 4.62
N LEU A 132 -0.99 6.74 4.79
CA LEU A 132 -0.48 7.57 5.90
C LEU A 132 -1.07 8.99 5.90
N ASN A 133 -1.50 9.50 4.75
CA ASN A 133 -2.14 10.81 4.61
C ASN A 133 -3.67 10.77 4.83
N GLY A 134 -4.24 9.60 5.11
CA GLY A 134 -5.67 9.42 5.37
C GLY A 134 -6.52 9.14 4.12
N ASP A 135 -5.91 9.00 2.93
CA ASP A 135 -6.63 8.70 1.70
C ASP A 135 -7.08 7.23 1.66
N THR A 136 -8.34 7.00 1.36
CA THR A 136 -8.86 5.64 1.17
C THR A 136 -8.51 5.15 -0.22
N LEU A 137 -7.76 4.05 -0.28
CA LEU A 137 -7.47 3.35 -1.52
C LEU A 137 -8.55 2.30 -1.81
N VAL A 138 -8.88 2.15 -3.10
CA VAL A 138 -9.89 1.21 -3.56
C VAL A 138 -9.26 0.19 -4.51
N VAL A 139 -9.49 -1.10 -4.23
CA VAL A 139 -9.24 -2.17 -5.19
C VAL A 139 -10.52 -2.48 -5.93
N ALA A 140 -10.51 -2.30 -7.25
CA ALA A 140 -11.59 -2.77 -8.11
C ALA A 140 -11.32 -4.20 -8.55
N TYR A 141 -12.39 -4.95 -8.83
CA TYR A 141 -12.28 -6.24 -9.49
C TYR A 141 -13.45 -6.45 -10.45
N ILE A 142 -13.13 -7.02 -11.61
CA ILE A 142 -14.09 -7.33 -12.67
C ILE A 142 -14.34 -8.84 -12.64
N ASP A 143 -15.60 -9.23 -12.38
CA ASP A 143 -15.98 -10.62 -12.18
C ASP A 143 -17.50 -10.82 -12.39
N ASP A 144 -18.09 -11.92 -11.87
CA ASP A 144 -19.52 -12.22 -11.94
C ASP A 144 -20.38 -11.50 -10.89
N GLY A 145 -19.77 -10.62 -10.08
CA GLY A 145 -20.43 -9.85 -9.03
C GLY A 145 -20.08 -10.31 -7.61
N VAL A 146 -20.89 -9.91 -6.61
CA VAL A 146 -20.60 -10.19 -5.21
C VAL A 146 -21.87 -10.28 -4.36
N ASP A 147 -21.91 -11.20 -3.41
CA ASP A 147 -22.90 -11.19 -2.33
C ASP A 147 -22.64 -9.98 -1.39
N THR A 148 -23.39 -8.92 -1.59
CA THR A 148 -23.25 -7.66 -0.83
C THR A 148 -23.72 -7.78 0.63
N THR A 149 -24.33 -8.90 1.00
CA THR A 149 -24.85 -9.18 2.35
C THR A 149 -23.90 -10.07 3.16
N HIS A 150 -22.92 -10.71 2.51
CA HIS A 150 -21.99 -11.62 3.14
C HIS A 150 -21.35 -10.99 4.39
N PRO A 151 -21.43 -11.63 5.59
CA PRO A 151 -21.05 -11.02 6.86
C PRO A 151 -19.58 -10.58 6.90
N ASP A 152 -18.71 -11.29 6.21
CA ASP A 152 -17.27 -11.07 6.18
C ASP A 152 -16.79 -10.12 5.05
N LEU A 153 -17.72 -9.64 4.19
CA LEU A 153 -17.38 -8.73 3.06
C LEU A 153 -18.04 -7.36 3.17
N ARG A 154 -19.26 -7.31 3.67
CA ARG A 154 -20.17 -6.14 3.59
C ARG A 154 -19.59 -4.83 4.08
N LEU A 155 -18.65 -4.85 5.04
CA LEU A 155 -17.99 -3.64 5.58
C LEU A 155 -16.86 -3.15 4.67
N ASN A 156 -16.25 -4.03 3.91
CA ASN A 156 -15.15 -3.74 3.01
C ASN A 156 -15.60 -3.44 1.58
N LEU A 157 -16.87 -3.65 1.25
CA LEU A 157 -17.40 -3.22 -0.04
C LEU A 157 -17.50 -1.69 -0.11
N TRP A 158 -17.06 -1.13 -1.24
CA TRP A 158 -17.20 0.28 -1.57
C TRP A 158 -18.66 0.72 -1.55
N ARG A 159 -18.90 1.97 -1.19
CA ARG A 159 -20.23 2.59 -1.25
C ARG A 159 -20.12 3.98 -1.84
N ASN A 160 -20.84 4.21 -2.92
CA ASN A 160 -21.11 5.56 -3.42
C ASN A 160 -22.21 6.18 -2.57
N ILE A 161 -21.82 6.99 -1.59
CA ILE A 161 -22.79 7.63 -0.67
C ILE A 161 -23.61 8.75 -1.33
N LYS A 162 -23.29 9.11 -2.57
CA LYS A 162 -24.02 10.11 -3.35
C LYS A 162 -25.18 9.48 -4.12
N GLU A 163 -25.21 8.17 -4.24
CA GLU A 163 -26.28 7.40 -4.86
C GLU A 163 -27.36 6.98 -3.85
N ILE A 164 -28.62 7.09 -4.25
CA ILE A 164 -29.78 6.53 -3.53
C ILE A 164 -30.08 5.16 -4.16
N PRO A 165 -29.77 4.05 -3.49
CA PRO A 165 -29.80 2.75 -4.10
C PRO A 165 -31.22 2.36 -4.61
N ASN A 166 -31.29 1.76 -5.79
CA ASN A 166 -32.49 1.20 -6.41
C ASN A 166 -33.60 2.22 -6.73
N ASN A 167 -33.26 3.50 -6.97
CA ASN A 167 -34.24 4.50 -7.41
C ASN A 167 -34.31 4.65 -8.94
N GLY A 168 -33.38 4.02 -9.69
CA GLY A 168 -33.29 4.08 -11.14
C GLY A 168 -32.77 5.40 -11.69
N ILE A 169 -32.11 6.21 -10.86
CA ILE A 169 -31.58 7.54 -11.20
C ILE A 169 -30.06 7.52 -10.95
N ASP A 170 -29.33 8.21 -11.78
CA ASP A 170 -27.92 8.56 -11.58
C ASP A 170 -27.90 9.87 -10.75
N ASP A 171 -27.89 9.73 -9.40
CA ASP A 171 -28.05 10.87 -8.48
C ASP A 171 -26.81 11.78 -8.43
N ASP A 172 -25.61 11.23 -8.68
CA ASP A 172 -24.37 12.02 -8.68
C ASP A 172 -23.93 12.47 -10.08
N THR A 173 -24.71 12.10 -11.10
CA THR A 173 -24.49 12.47 -12.51
C THR A 173 -23.12 12.03 -13.06
N ASN A 174 -22.64 10.85 -12.62
CA ASN A 174 -21.38 10.27 -13.07
C ASN A 174 -21.54 9.45 -14.38
N GLY A 175 -22.78 9.22 -14.82
CA GLY A 175 -23.14 8.45 -16.01
C GLY A 175 -23.46 6.97 -15.74
N TYR A 176 -23.61 6.57 -14.44
CA TYR A 176 -23.83 5.20 -14.01
C TYR A 176 -24.97 5.11 -13.00
N ILE A 177 -26.14 4.61 -13.45
CA ILE A 177 -27.36 4.53 -12.64
C ILE A 177 -27.17 3.55 -11.48
N ASP A 178 -27.55 3.98 -10.26
CA ASP A 178 -27.56 3.17 -9.04
C ASP A 178 -26.21 2.50 -8.73
N ASP A 179 -25.06 3.08 -9.04
CA ASP A 179 -23.74 2.47 -8.79
C ASP A 179 -23.31 2.51 -7.31
N TYR A 180 -24.29 2.40 -6.40
CA TYR A 180 -24.12 2.52 -4.95
C TYR A 180 -23.08 1.56 -4.35
N ARG A 181 -22.99 0.33 -4.84
CA ARG A 181 -22.01 -0.69 -4.38
C ARG A 181 -21.12 -1.23 -5.51
N GLY A 182 -20.89 -0.44 -6.52
CA GLY A 182 -20.26 -0.83 -7.76
C GLY A 182 -21.27 -0.91 -8.89
N TRP A 183 -20.90 -1.46 -10.03
CA TRP A 183 -21.70 -1.39 -11.22
C TRP A 183 -21.77 -2.71 -11.99
N ASN A 184 -22.92 -3.04 -12.54
CA ASN A 184 -23.13 -4.16 -13.45
C ASN A 184 -22.99 -3.67 -14.90
N ALA A 185 -21.81 -3.90 -15.49
CA ALA A 185 -21.50 -3.51 -16.86
C ALA A 185 -22.17 -4.41 -17.90
N GLY A 186 -22.58 -5.63 -17.50
CA GLY A 186 -23.39 -6.55 -18.31
C GLY A 186 -24.77 -5.97 -18.57
N GLU A 187 -25.49 -5.62 -17.52
CA GLU A 187 -26.87 -5.14 -17.54
C GLU A 187 -27.00 -3.60 -17.46
N LYS A 188 -25.88 -2.88 -17.27
CA LYS A 188 -25.80 -1.40 -17.19
C LYS A 188 -26.67 -0.82 -16.07
N ASN A 189 -26.57 -1.40 -14.87
CA ASN A 189 -27.29 -0.97 -13.68
C ASN A 189 -26.47 -1.21 -12.41
N GLY A 190 -26.99 -0.83 -11.24
CA GLY A 190 -26.31 -1.02 -9.95
C GLY A 190 -26.43 -2.40 -9.33
N ASN A 191 -27.07 -3.39 -9.98
CA ASN A 191 -27.21 -4.72 -9.44
C ASN A 191 -25.94 -5.56 -9.63
N VAL A 192 -25.01 -5.49 -8.68
CA VAL A 192 -23.74 -6.23 -8.70
C VAL A 192 -23.86 -7.68 -8.27
N PHE A 193 -25.03 -8.14 -7.81
CA PHE A 193 -25.32 -9.53 -7.46
C PHE A 193 -26.50 -10.01 -8.30
N SER A 194 -26.22 -10.47 -9.51
CA SER A 194 -27.19 -10.87 -10.52
C SER A 194 -27.44 -12.38 -10.55
N SER A 195 -28.24 -12.84 -11.50
CA SER A 195 -28.51 -14.28 -11.71
C SER A 195 -27.24 -15.07 -12.05
N THR A 196 -26.26 -14.46 -12.71
CA THR A 196 -24.97 -15.08 -13.03
C THR A 196 -24.12 -15.31 -11.78
N SER A 197 -24.15 -14.38 -10.83
CA SER A 197 -23.48 -14.52 -9.52
C SER A 197 -24.03 -15.69 -8.69
N LEU A 198 -25.25 -16.12 -8.94
CA LEU A 198 -25.89 -17.27 -8.27
C LEU A 198 -25.47 -18.62 -8.85
N ILE A 199 -24.78 -18.67 -9.99
CA ILE A 199 -24.34 -19.92 -10.61
C ILE A 199 -23.14 -20.50 -9.88
N ASP A 200 -22.10 -19.69 -9.67
CA ASP A 200 -20.86 -20.11 -9.03
C ASP A 200 -20.45 -19.18 -7.86
N GLY A 201 -20.76 -17.88 -7.97
CA GLY A 201 -20.37 -16.87 -7.00
C GLY A 201 -18.86 -16.60 -7.01
N HIS A 202 -18.25 -16.70 -8.18
CA HIS A 202 -16.81 -16.57 -8.35
C HIS A 202 -16.30 -15.23 -7.84
N GLY A 203 -16.92 -14.10 -8.18
CA GLY A 203 -16.54 -12.79 -7.69
C GLY A 203 -16.68 -12.61 -6.17
N THR A 204 -17.62 -13.31 -5.52
CA THR A 204 -17.68 -13.36 -4.05
C THR A 204 -16.46 -14.05 -3.47
N ARG A 205 -15.97 -15.11 -4.12
CA ARG A 205 -14.75 -15.83 -3.71
C ARG A 205 -13.51 -14.95 -3.90
N ILE A 206 -13.43 -14.22 -5.01
CA ILE A 206 -12.34 -13.25 -5.28
C ILE A 206 -12.33 -12.12 -4.24
N ALA A 207 -13.50 -11.58 -3.90
CA ALA A 207 -13.64 -10.58 -2.85
C ALA A 207 -13.11 -11.06 -1.50
N GLY A 208 -13.34 -12.33 -1.15
CA GLY A 208 -12.82 -12.92 0.09
C GLY A 208 -11.30 -12.91 0.18
N ILE A 209 -10.61 -13.17 -0.92
CA ILE A 209 -9.14 -13.13 -0.97
C ILE A 209 -8.63 -11.69 -0.90
N LEU A 210 -9.24 -10.77 -1.63
CA LEU A 210 -8.87 -9.35 -1.62
C LEU A 210 -9.06 -8.73 -0.24
N GLY A 211 -10.19 -9.01 0.43
CA GLY A 211 -10.54 -8.26 1.61
C GLY A 211 -11.70 -8.81 2.44
N SER A 212 -11.72 -10.11 2.78
CA SER A 212 -12.49 -10.54 3.96
C SER A 212 -12.05 -9.73 5.17
N ASP A 213 -13.01 -9.28 5.99
CA ASP A 213 -12.79 -8.40 7.14
C ASP A 213 -12.02 -9.16 8.24
N GLY A 214 -10.71 -9.01 8.25
CA GLY A 214 -9.83 -9.76 9.14
C GLY A 214 -9.85 -9.27 10.59
N ASN A 215 -9.62 -10.19 11.52
CA ASN A 215 -9.61 -9.96 12.97
C ASN A 215 -10.97 -9.51 13.54
N ASN A 216 -12.05 -9.92 12.89
CA ASN A 216 -13.43 -9.66 13.29
C ASN A 216 -14.07 -10.83 14.08
N GLY A 217 -13.36 -11.95 14.26
CA GLY A 217 -13.82 -13.16 14.93
C GLY A 217 -14.81 -13.99 14.11
N ILE A 218 -14.93 -13.75 12.80
CA ILE A 218 -15.83 -14.42 11.87
C ILE A 218 -14.99 -14.98 10.72
N GLY A 219 -15.35 -16.14 10.19
CA GLY A 219 -14.89 -16.68 8.92
C GLY A 219 -13.39 -16.72 8.70
N CYS A 220 -12.92 -16.00 7.67
CA CYS A 220 -11.54 -16.00 7.20
C CYS A 220 -11.00 -14.59 7.00
N ALA A 221 -9.68 -14.43 6.96
CA ALA A 221 -9.05 -13.15 6.64
C ALA A 221 -8.80 -13.00 5.14
N GLY A 222 -8.95 -11.78 4.62
CA GLY A 222 -8.42 -11.39 3.30
C GLY A 222 -6.97 -10.93 3.38
N THR A 223 -6.36 -10.65 2.22
CA THR A 223 -5.03 -10.04 2.16
C THR A 223 -4.99 -8.68 2.85
N ASN A 224 -6.09 -7.93 2.78
CA ASN A 224 -6.32 -6.69 3.51
C ASN A 224 -7.52 -6.84 4.43
N TRP A 225 -7.38 -6.46 5.69
CA TRP A 225 -8.47 -6.62 6.66
C TRP A 225 -9.56 -5.55 6.53
N HIS A 226 -9.22 -4.33 6.13
CA HIS A 226 -10.15 -3.18 6.07
C HIS A 226 -10.02 -2.36 4.77
N VAL A 227 -9.79 -3.02 3.63
CA VAL A 227 -9.72 -2.39 2.31
C VAL A 227 -11.12 -2.03 1.78
N LYS A 228 -11.22 -1.10 0.84
CA LYS A 228 -12.46 -0.86 0.08
C LYS A 228 -12.39 -1.56 -1.26
N MET A 229 -13.34 -2.47 -1.49
CA MET A 229 -13.47 -3.28 -2.70
C MET A 229 -14.61 -2.79 -3.57
N LEU A 230 -14.32 -2.49 -4.84
CA LEU A 230 -15.30 -2.06 -5.84
C LEU A 230 -15.61 -3.23 -6.79
N PRO A 231 -16.72 -3.95 -6.62
CA PRO A 231 -17.13 -4.99 -7.54
C PRO A 231 -17.68 -4.39 -8.84
N ILE A 232 -17.27 -4.96 -9.97
CA ILE A 232 -17.79 -4.62 -11.29
C ILE A 232 -18.21 -5.94 -11.95
N ASN A 233 -19.53 -6.12 -12.09
CA ASN A 233 -20.06 -7.34 -12.72
C ASN A 233 -20.00 -7.18 -14.26
N CYS A 234 -19.27 -8.07 -14.92
CA CYS A 234 -19.11 -8.08 -16.38
C CYS A 234 -19.89 -9.18 -17.09
N TYR A 235 -20.68 -9.98 -16.37
CA TYR A 235 -21.43 -11.08 -16.95
C TYR A 235 -22.91 -10.70 -17.15
N PRO A 236 -23.36 -10.51 -18.40
CA PRO A 236 -24.77 -10.34 -18.71
C PRO A 236 -25.57 -11.59 -18.35
N ASP A 237 -26.82 -11.43 -17.93
CA ASP A 237 -27.70 -12.56 -17.55
C ASP A 237 -27.87 -13.61 -18.67
N ASN A 238 -27.76 -13.19 -19.92
CA ASN A 238 -27.83 -14.08 -21.08
C ASN A 238 -26.47 -14.63 -21.53
N MET A 239 -25.37 -14.30 -20.82
CA MET A 239 -23.99 -14.67 -21.14
C MET A 239 -23.51 -14.29 -22.55
N LEU A 240 -24.16 -13.34 -23.20
CA LEU A 240 -23.79 -12.84 -24.52
C LEU A 240 -22.99 -11.52 -24.38
N ASN A 241 -22.04 -11.30 -25.30
CA ASN A 241 -21.23 -10.08 -25.35
C ASN A 241 -20.44 -9.78 -24.07
N VAL A 242 -19.91 -10.80 -23.42
CA VAL A 242 -19.10 -10.66 -22.18
C VAL A 242 -17.89 -9.74 -22.42
N GLU A 243 -17.18 -9.87 -23.54
CA GLU A 243 -16.06 -8.98 -23.90
C GLU A 243 -16.47 -7.50 -23.90
N SER A 244 -17.62 -7.16 -24.46
CA SER A 244 -18.13 -5.78 -24.43
C SER A 244 -18.42 -5.30 -23.01
N ALA A 245 -18.85 -6.18 -22.13
CA ALA A 245 -19.08 -5.85 -20.72
C ALA A 245 -17.77 -5.68 -19.97
N VAL A 246 -16.74 -6.50 -20.25
CA VAL A 246 -15.38 -6.33 -19.72
C VAL A 246 -14.81 -4.96 -20.12
N ILE A 247 -14.90 -4.59 -21.40
CA ILE A 247 -14.47 -3.29 -21.91
C ILE A 247 -15.21 -2.15 -21.18
N ARG A 248 -16.54 -2.24 -21.01
CA ARG A 248 -17.31 -1.25 -20.23
C ARG A 248 -16.87 -1.17 -18.77
N SER A 249 -16.55 -2.31 -18.16
CA SER A 249 -16.05 -2.38 -16.79
C SER A 249 -14.70 -1.67 -16.61
N MET A 250 -13.78 -1.88 -17.54
CA MET A 250 -12.49 -1.19 -17.56
C MET A 250 -12.65 0.32 -17.76
N ILE A 251 -13.57 0.74 -18.66
CA ILE A 251 -13.90 2.15 -18.87
C ILE A 251 -14.53 2.78 -17.62
N TYR A 252 -15.40 2.04 -16.91
CA TYR A 252 -15.97 2.51 -15.65
C TYR A 252 -14.88 2.78 -14.61
N ALA A 253 -13.95 1.85 -14.41
CA ALA A 253 -12.82 2.04 -13.50
C ALA A 253 -11.94 3.24 -13.91
N PHE A 254 -11.61 3.34 -15.20
CA PHE A 254 -10.82 4.46 -15.74
C PHE A 254 -11.48 5.82 -15.49
N LYS A 255 -12.77 5.96 -15.85
CA LYS A 255 -13.51 7.23 -15.70
C LYS A 255 -13.63 7.66 -14.25
N ASN A 256 -13.92 6.73 -13.34
CA ASN A 256 -13.99 7.01 -11.91
C ASN A 256 -12.65 7.48 -11.35
N LYS A 257 -11.55 6.80 -11.69
CA LYS A 257 -10.22 7.24 -11.27
C LYS A 257 -9.83 8.59 -11.85
N LYS A 258 -10.11 8.80 -13.14
CA LYS A 258 -9.85 10.08 -13.81
C LYS A 258 -10.63 11.22 -13.15
N ALA A 259 -11.92 11.03 -12.86
CA ALA A 259 -12.76 12.01 -12.18
C ALA A 259 -12.21 12.33 -10.76
N TYR A 260 -11.70 11.32 -10.05
CA TYR A 260 -11.04 11.52 -8.75
C TYR A 260 -9.82 12.43 -8.87
N LEU A 261 -8.95 12.18 -9.84
CA LEU A 261 -7.73 12.98 -10.05
C LEU A 261 -8.05 14.41 -10.52
N GLU A 262 -9.01 14.59 -11.43
CA GLU A 262 -9.39 15.89 -11.98
C GLU A 262 -10.16 16.78 -11.00
N SER A 263 -10.73 16.19 -9.94
CA SER A 263 -11.51 16.91 -8.92
C SER A 263 -10.83 17.03 -7.57
N ASP A 264 -9.56 16.62 -7.47
CA ASP A 264 -8.82 16.56 -6.18
C ASP A 264 -9.57 15.74 -5.11
N GLY A 265 -10.15 14.62 -5.54
CA GLY A 265 -10.87 13.68 -4.68
C GLY A 265 -12.35 13.98 -4.42
N GLU A 266 -12.89 15.09 -4.92
CA GLU A 266 -14.30 15.45 -4.69
C GLU A 266 -15.28 14.57 -5.46
N LYS A 267 -14.86 14.00 -6.61
CA LYS A 267 -15.65 13.13 -7.48
C LYS A 267 -14.91 11.84 -7.77
N GLY A 268 -15.67 10.84 -8.23
CA GLY A 268 -15.09 9.56 -8.65
C GLY A 268 -14.55 8.73 -7.48
N ILE A 269 -13.64 7.82 -7.79
CA ILE A 269 -13.15 6.79 -6.85
C ILE A 269 -11.63 6.66 -6.97
N ASN A 270 -10.92 6.64 -5.83
CA ASN A 270 -9.48 6.44 -5.81
C ASN A 270 -9.10 4.97 -6.03
N ILE A 271 -9.42 4.45 -7.21
CA ILE A 271 -9.03 3.11 -7.63
C ILE A 271 -7.53 3.10 -7.90
N VAL A 272 -6.78 2.22 -7.25
CA VAL A 272 -5.33 2.10 -7.41
C VAL A 272 -4.91 0.74 -7.97
N VAL A 273 -5.74 -0.29 -7.77
CA VAL A 273 -5.53 -1.64 -8.25
C VAL A 273 -6.81 -2.15 -8.91
N LEU A 274 -6.66 -2.87 -10.02
CA LEU A 274 -7.72 -3.62 -10.69
C LEU A 274 -7.33 -5.09 -10.80
N ASN A 275 -8.16 -6.00 -10.26
CA ASN A 275 -8.01 -7.44 -10.45
C ASN A 275 -9.00 -7.97 -11.49
N MET A 276 -8.53 -8.85 -12.36
CA MET A 276 -9.33 -9.55 -13.35
C MET A 276 -9.01 -11.04 -13.32
N SER A 277 -9.89 -11.82 -12.68
CA SER A 277 -9.75 -13.28 -12.60
C SER A 277 -10.53 -13.98 -13.71
N LEU A 278 -10.44 -13.46 -14.93
CA LEU A 278 -11.14 -13.94 -16.12
C LEU A 278 -10.29 -13.71 -17.37
N GLY A 279 -10.60 -14.45 -18.43
CA GLY A 279 -9.85 -14.35 -19.69
C GLY A 279 -10.50 -15.10 -20.84
N MET A 280 -9.78 -15.15 -21.96
CA MET A 280 -10.15 -15.93 -23.15
C MET A 280 -8.99 -16.89 -23.49
N ASP A 281 -9.24 -18.18 -23.33
CA ASP A 281 -8.32 -19.21 -23.78
C ASP A 281 -8.16 -19.19 -25.32
N GLU A 282 -6.99 -19.60 -25.80
CA GLU A 282 -6.69 -19.72 -27.24
C GLU A 282 -6.84 -18.43 -28.04
N ALA A 283 -6.77 -17.26 -27.37
CA ALA A 283 -6.89 -15.95 -27.96
C ALA A 283 -5.55 -15.18 -27.90
N PHE A 284 -5.33 -14.38 -28.94
CA PHE A 284 -4.13 -13.55 -29.08
C PHE A 284 -4.51 -12.04 -29.04
N PRO A 285 -3.56 -11.11 -28.81
CA PRO A 285 -3.85 -9.68 -28.70
C PRO A 285 -4.64 -9.07 -29.90
N ASN A 286 -4.46 -9.64 -31.09
CA ASN A 286 -5.22 -9.19 -32.28
C ASN A 286 -6.69 -9.61 -32.25
N ASP A 287 -7.07 -10.59 -31.43
CA ASP A 287 -8.46 -11.02 -31.28
C ASP A 287 -9.23 -10.10 -30.31
N ALA A 288 -8.50 -9.42 -29.39
CA ALA A 288 -9.09 -8.50 -28.41
C ALA A 288 -8.29 -7.17 -28.28
N PRO A 289 -8.06 -6.43 -29.39
CA PRO A 289 -7.15 -5.28 -29.39
C PRO A 289 -7.63 -4.14 -28.50
N THR A 290 -8.95 -3.91 -28.41
CA THR A 290 -9.52 -2.87 -27.55
C THR A 290 -9.33 -3.22 -26.07
N TRP A 291 -9.56 -4.46 -25.68
CA TRP A 291 -9.33 -4.93 -24.33
C TRP A 291 -7.87 -4.72 -23.92
N CYS A 292 -6.92 -5.21 -24.74
CA CYS A 292 -5.49 -5.06 -24.45
C CYS A 292 -5.04 -3.60 -24.33
N SER A 293 -5.56 -2.69 -25.17
CA SER A 293 -5.18 -1.26 -25.13
C SER A 293 -5.67 -0.52 -23.88
N LEU A 294 -6.72 -1.01 -23.22
CA LEU A 294 -7.27 -0.37 -22.02
C LEU A 294 -6.36 -0.50 -20.81
N TYR A 295 -5.46 -1.48 -20.75
CA TYR A 295 -4.49 -1.57 -19.67
C TYR A 295 -3.54 -0.37 -19.63
N ASP A 296 -3.10 0.13 -20.80
CA ASP A 296 -2.30 1.35 -20.88
C ASP A 296 -3.11 2.58 -20.45
N SER A 297 -4.40 2.63 -20.81
CA SER A 297 -5.29 3.70 -20.37
C SER A 297 -5.46 3.70 -18.85
N LEU A 298 -5.71 2.55 -18.23
CA LEU A 298 -5.83 2.39 -16.79
C LEU A 298 -4.51 2.78 -16.08
N GLY A 299 -3.39 2.32 -16.61
CA GLY A 299 -2.07 2.66 -16.07
C GLY A 299 -1.76 4.15 -16.15
N SER A 300 -2.20 4.84 -17.21
CA SER A 300 -1.98 6.29 -17.37
C SER A 300 -2.63 7.15 -16.27
N VAL A 301 -3.62 6.61 -15.57
CA VAL A 301 -4.25 7.23 -14.39
C VAL A 301 -3.82 6.59 -13.08
N GLY A 302 -2.79 5.74 -13.10
CA GLY A 302 -2.21 5.13 -11.91
C GLY A 302 -2.99 3.94 -11.34
N ILE A 303 -3.71 3.19 -12.18
CA ILE A 303 -4.34 1.90 -11.80
C ILE A 303 -3.41 0.76 -12.23
N TRP A 304 -2.94 -0.05 -11.27
CA TRP A 304 -2.15 -1.25 -11.51
C TRP A 304 -3.07 -2.45 -11.74
N CYS A 305 -2.89 -3.15 -12.85
CA CYS A 305 -3.78 -4.25 -13.24
C CYS A 305 -3.13 -5.60 -12.96
N TYR A 306 -3.90 -6.52 -12.39
CA TYR A 306 -3.50 -7.90 -12.11
C TYR A 306 -4.49 -8.85 -12.76
N SER A 307 -3.98 -9.92 -13.39
CA SER A 307 -4.82 -10.89 -14.05
C SER A 307 -4.34 -12.32 -13.85
N ALA A 308 -5.30 -13.23 -13.87
CA ALA A 308 -5.07 -14.66 -13.87
C ALA A 308 -4.67 -15.15 -15.27
N ALA A 309 -3.66 -16.03 -15.37
CA ALA A 309 -3.42 -16.81 -16.57
C ALA A 309 -4.47 -17.92 -16.72
N THR A 310 -4.55 -18.59 -17.87
CA THR A 310 -5.45 -19.74 -18.07
C THR A 310 -5.23 -20.83 -17.02
N ASN A 311 -6.29 -21.58 -16.66
CA ASN A 311 -6.19 -22.77 -15.80
C ASN A 311 -5.71 -24.03 -16.54
N ARG A 312 -5.32 -23.90 -17.81
CA ARG A 312 -4.76 -25.00 -18.62
C ARG A 312 -3.26 -25.05 -18.45
N ASN A 313 -2.68 -26.24 -18.32
CA ASN A 313 -1.24 -26.43 -18.22
C ASN A 313 -0.60 -26.36 -19.63
N VAL A 314 -0.48 -25.16 -20.19
CA VAL A 314 0.01 -24.88 -21.54
C VAL A 314 0.98 -23.69 -21.54
N ASP A 315 1.89 -23.67 -22.51
CA ASP A 315 2.63 -22.46 -22.83
C ASP A 315 1.68 -21.45 -23.49
N VAL A 316 1.45 -20.32 -22.81
CA VAL A 316 0.51 -19.31 -23.30
C VAL A 316 0.98 -18.58 -24.54
N GLY A 317 2.31 -18.50 -24.76
CA GLY A 317 2.89 -17.90 -25.96
C GLY A 317 2.58 -18.71 -27.24
N GLU A 318 2.43 -20.03 -27.09
CA GLU A 318 2.06 -20.94 -28.18
C GLU A 318 0.54 -21.11 -28.31
N SER A 319 -0.15 -21.22 -27.17
CA SER A 319 -1.57 -21.57 -27.13
C SER A 319 -2.53 -20.39 -27.24
N GLY A 320 -2.07 -19.18 -26.93
CA GLY A 320 -2.91 -18.00 -26.77
C GLY A 320 -3.61 -17.96 -25.39
N ASP A 321 -3.65 -16.78 -24.78
CA ASP A 321 -4.33 -16.48 -23.51
C ASP A 321 -4.48 -14.97 -23.34
N ILE A 322 -5.69 -14.46 -23.32
CA ILE A 322 -6.00 -13.06 -23.03
C ILE A 322 -6.64 -12.99 -21.65
N PRO A 323 -6.15 -12.09 -20.77
CA PRO A 323 -5.27 -10.96 -21.02
C PRO A 323 -3.77 -11.21 -20.88
N THR A 324 -3.32 -12.43 -20.57
CA THR A 324 -1.89 -12.71 -20.29
C THR A 324 -0.96 -12.22 -21.40
N LEU A 325 -1.36 -12.32 -22.65
CA LEU A 325 -0.56 -11.88 -23.81
C LEU A 325 -0.73 -10.40 -24.17
N CYS A 326 -1.56 -9.64 -23.47
CA CYS A 326 -1.72 -8.21 -23.74
C CYS A 326 -0.41 -7.44 -23.45
N PRO A 327 0.13 -6.67 -24.42
CA PRO A 327 1.47 -6.08 -24.31
C PRO A 327 1.41 -4.76 -23.51
N SER A 328 1.06 -4.80 -22.23
CA SER A 328 1.03 -3.63 -21.36
C SER A 328 1.94 -3.82 -20.16
N LYS A 329 2.75 -2.81 -19.85
CA LYS A 329 3.57 -2.79 -18.63
C LYS A 329 2.76 -2.60 -17.35
N PHE A 330 1.52 -2.13 -17.46
CA PHE A 330 0.60 -1.91 -16.35
C PHE A 330 -0.23 -3.16 -16.01
N LEU A 331 0.00 -4.25 -16.71
CA LEU A 331 -0.59 -5.54 -16.46
C LEU A 331 0.46 -6.50 -15.87
N THR A 332 0.13 -7.10 -14.74
CA THR A 332 0.91 -8.18 -14.11
C THR A 332 0.08 -9.45 -14.16
N THR A 333 0.63 -10.52 -14.72
CA THR A 333 -0.06 -11.79 -14.92
C THR A 333 0.47 -12.87 -13.99
N VAL A 334 -0.44 -13.68 -13.47
CA VAL A 334 -0.19 -14.56 -12.32
C VAL A 334 -0.61 -16.00 -12.64
N ASN A 335 0.30 -16.95 -12.42
CA ASN A 335 -0.03 -18.39 -12.42
C ASN A 335 -0.05 -18.98 -11.01
N VAL A 336 -0.22 -20.30 -10.89
CA VAL A 336 -0.43 -20.99 -9.62
C VAL A 336 0.85 -21.61 -9.08
N SER A 337 1.14 -21.34 -7.79
CA SER A 337 2.03 -22.16 -6.97
C SER A 337 1.23 -22.92 -5.90
N ASP A 338 1.75 -24.06 -5.46
CA ASP A 338 1.33 -24.71 -4.22
C ASP A 338 2.22 -24.25 -3.03
N LEU A 339 1.97 -24.81 -1.84
CA LEU A 339 2.75 -24.51 -0.63
C LEU A 339 4.15 -25.17 -0.59
N ASN A 340 4.51 -25.95 -1.60
CA ASN A 340 5.85 -26.52 -1.77
C ASN A 340 6.62 -25.82 -2.88
N ASP A 341 6.16 -24.64 -3.33
CA ASP A 341 6.71 -23.87 -4.45
C ASP A 341 6.74 -24.66 -5.77
N GLN A 342 5.74 -25.55 -5.97
CA GLN A 342 5.58 -26.27 -7.23
C GLN A 342 4.52 -25.60 -8.09
N HIS A 343 4.75 -25.57 -9.40
CA HIS A 343 3.77 -25.14 -10.37
C HIS A 343 2.58 -26.10 -10.39
N HIS A 344 1.38 -25.57 -10.33
CA HIS A 344 0.15 -26.36 -10.44
C HIS A 344 -0.56 -25.99 -11.75
N SER A 345 -1.37 -26.91 -12.30
CA SER A 345 -2.07 -26.79 -13.60
C SER A 345 -2.54 -25.35 -13.90
N SER A 346 -1.75 -24.61 -14.68
CA SER A 346 -2.02 -23.25 -15.11
C SER A 346 -1.17 -22.88 -16.32
N GLY A 347 -1.52 -21.81 -17.01
CA GLY A 347 -0.73 -21.25 -18.09
C GLY A 347 0.65 -20.81 -17.59
N TYR A 348 1.68 -21.04 -18.39
CA TYR A 348 3.04 -20.68 -18.06
C TYR A 348 3.76 -20.05 -19.25
N SER A 349 4.73 -19.21 -18.99
CA SER A 349 5.72 -18.70 -19.96
C SER A 349 6.75 -17.87 -19.21
N ASP A 350 8.03 -18.02 -19.56
CA ASP A 350 9.13 -17.19 -19.06
C ASP A 350 9.14 -15.76 -19.65
N SER A 351 8.29 -15.52 -20.63
CA SER A 351 8.20 -14.26 -21.36
C SER A 351 6.91 -13.48 -21.10
N PHE A 352 5.80 -14.17 -20.78
CA PHE A 352 4.47 -13.55 -20.71
C PHE A 352 3.78 -13.67 -19.36
N VAL A 353 4.09 -14.69 -18.55
CA VAL A 353 3.55 -14.80 -17.18
C VAL A 353 4.56 -14.22 -16.21
N ASP A 354 4.15 -13.24 -15.38
CA ASP A 354 5.10 -12.49 -14.56
C ASP A 354 5.61 -13.28 -13.36
N LEU A 355 4.70 -13.80 -12.54
CA LEU A 355 5.04 -14.53 -11.32
C LEU A 355 4.00 -15.58 -10.97
N ALA A 356 4.35 -16.46 -10.05
CA ALA A 356 3.41 -17.37 -9.41
C ALA A 356 2.88 -16.80 -8.09
N ALA A 357 1.71 -17.27 -7.65
CA ALA A 357 1.22 -17.05 -6.30
C ALA A 357 0.42 -18.27 -5.82
N PRO A 358 0.26 -18.49 -4.50
CA PRO A 358 -0.55 -19.59 -3.99
C PRO A 358 -1.96 -19.57 -4.59
N GLY A 359 -2.37 -20.72 -5.16
CA GLY A 359 -3.66 -20.88 -5.82
C GLY A 359 -4.23 -22.29 -5.66
N VAL A 360 -3.71 -23.07 -4.70
CA VAL A 360 -4.17 -24.43 -4.41
C VAL A 360 -4.81 -24.48 -3.03
N ASN A 361 -6.04 -24.96 -2.94
CA ASN A 361 -6.82 -25.06 -1.68
C ASN A 361 -6.92 -23.71 -0.95
N ILE A 362 -7.25 -22.64 -1.66
CA ILE A 362 -7.41 -21.31 -1.12
C ILE A 362 -8.78 -21.17 -0.47
N LEU A 363 -8.83 -21.08 0.85
CA LEU A 363 -10.06 -20.86 1.61
C LEU A 363 -10.53 -19.41 1.44
N THR A 364 -11.79 -19.25 1.07
CA THR A 364 -12.39 -17.95 0.79
C THR A 364 -13.89 -17.95 1.03
N THR A 365 -14.53 -16.80 0.90
CA THR A 365 -15.98 -16.60 1.02
C THR A 365 -16.74 -17.20 -0.17
N VAL A 366 -18.00 -17.58 0.07
CA VAL A 366 -18.95 -18.08 -0.93
C VAL A 366 -20.28 -17.38 -0.69
N PRO A 367 -21.10 -17.08 -1.72
CA PRO A 367 -22.41 -16.50 -1.48
C PRO A 367 -23.24 -17.28 -0.47
N GLU A 368 -23.88 -16.61 0.49
CA GLU A 368 -24.74 -17.25 1.48
C GLU A 368 -25.89 -18.05 0.84
N SER A 369 -26.35 -17.62 -0.34
CA SER A 369 -27.37 -18.34 -1.12
C SER A 369 -26.92 -19.75 -1.58
N LEU A 370 -25.61 -19.94 -1.81
CA LEU A 370 -25.03 -21.23 -2.21
C LEU A 370 -24.64 -22.09 -1.01
N LEU A 371 -24.16 -21.51 0.07
CA LEU A 371 -23.77 -22.20 1.31
C LEU A 371 -24.31 -21.50 2.57
N PRO A 372 -25.63 -21.58 2.86
CA PRO A 372 -26.28 -20.77 3.89
C PRO A 372 -25.79 -20.97 5.32
N LYS A 373 -25.22 -22.14 5.63
CA LYS A 373 -24.76 -22.45 7.01
C LYS A 373 -23.32 -22.09 7.28
N ASN A 374 -22.50 -22.10 6.25
CA ASN A 374 -21.08 -21.83 6.35
C ASN A 374 -20.59 -21.31 4.98
N PRO A 375 -20.70 -20.00 4.73
CA PRO A 375 -20.45 -19.40 3.40
C PRO A 375 -18.94 -19.27 3.09
N TYR A 376 -18.19 -20.36 3.28
CA TYR A 376 -16.76 -20.46 3.03
C TYR A 376 -16.42 -21.80 2.39
N ALA A 377 -15.51 -21.79 1.42
CA ALA A 377 -15.03 -23.01 0.77
C ALA A 377 -13.57 -22.82 0.33
N SER A 378 -12.87 -23.94 0.11
CA SER A 378 -11.54 -23.96 -0.47
C SER A 378 -11.62 -24.28 -1.95
N GLU A 379 -10.91 -23.50 -2.75
CA GLU A 379 -10.89 -23.58 -4.20
C GLU A 379 -9.46 -23.57 -4.74
N SER A 380 -9.29 -23.91 -6.03
CA SER A 380 -7.98 -23.90 -6.67
C SER A 380 -8.07 -23.32 -8.09
N GLY A 381 -7.07 -22.56 -8.48
CA GLY A 381 -6.95 -21.94 -9.80
C GLY A 381 -6.20 -20.62 -9.78
N THR A 382 -5.84 -20.17 -10.96
CA THR A 382 -5.19 -18.86 -11.19
C THR A 382 -6.07 -17.70 -10.73
N SER A 383 -7.39 -17.87 -10.81
CA SER A 383 -8.38 -16.90 -10.30
C SER A 383 -8.18 -16.56 -8.83
N TYR A 384 -7.60 -17.46 -8.04
CA TYR A 384 -7.32 -17.25 -6.60
C TYR A 384 -5.91 -16.75 -6.34
N SER A 385 -4.98 -16.99 -7.27
CA SER A 385 -3.60 -16.47 -7.21
C SER A 385 -3.52 -14.98 -7.53
N SER A 386 -4.20 -14.54 -8.60
CA SER A 386 -4.19 -13.14 -9.04
C SER A 386 -4.68 -12.15 -7.98
N PRO A 387 -5.84 -12.35 -7.32
CA PRO A 387 -6.31 -11.45 -6.28
C PRO A 387 -5.41 -11.44 -5.03
N MET A 388 -4.62 -12.49 -4.80
CA MET A 388 -3.63 -12.49 -3.71
C MET A 388 -2.51 -11.50 -4.00
N VAL A 389 -1.98 -11.45 -5.24
CA VAL A 389 -0.98 -10.45 -5.65
C VAL A 389 -1.58 -9.04 -5.66
N ALA A 390 -2.79 -8.89 -6.21
CA ALA A 390 -3.52 -7.61 -6.23
C ALA A 390 -3.77 -7.06 -4.82
N GLY A 391 -4.19 -7.91 -3.89
CA GLY A 391 -4.44 -7.53 -2.52
C GLY A 391 -3.16 -7.14 -1.76
N VAL A 392 -2.05 -7.86 -1.97
CA VAL A 392 -0.75 -7.44 -1.43
C VAL A 392 -0.33 -6.10 -2.04
N SER A 393 -0.52 -5.91 -3.35
CA SER A 393 -0.20 -4.64 -4.01
C SER A 393 -0.92 -3.44 -3.39
N VAL A 394 -2.25 -3.51 -3.20
CA VAL A 394 -2.99 -2.39 -2.60
C VAL A 394 -2.60 -2.18 -1.12
N LEU A 395 -2.29 -3.24 -0.38
CA LEU A 395 -1.80 -3.13 0.99
C LEU A 395 -0.45 -2.40 1.05
N LEU A 396 0.49 -2.78 0.21
CA LEU A 396 1.80 -2.12 0.15
C LEU A 396 1.67 -0.66 -0.32
N GLU A 397 0.76 -0.36 -1.23
CA GLU A 397 0.55 1.01 -1.70
C GLU A 397 0.09 1.96 -0.58
N THR A 398 -0.62 1.46 0.45
CA THR A 398 -0.97 2.27 1.64
C THR A 398 0.25 2.70 2.46
N MET A 399 1.37 2.04 2.29
CA MET A 399 2.62 2.25 3.04
C MET A 399 3.71 2.94 2.22
N THR A 400 3.40 3.34 0.98
CA THR A 400 4.35 4.07 0.14
C THR A 400 4.60 5.47 0.66
N CYS A 401 5.75 6.02 0.30
CA CYS A 401 6.21 7.34 0.67
C CYS A 401 5.73 8.44 -0.28
N ASN A 402 5.85 9.69 0.17
CA ASN A 402 5.47 10.85 -0.63
C ASN A 402 6.23 10.93 -1.96
N SER A 403 7.52 10.62 -1.97
CA SER A 403 8.33 10.57 -3.19
C SER A 403 7.77 9.62 -4.24
N TYR A 404 7.25 8.46 -3.82
CA TYR A 404 6.60 7.53 -4.74
C TYR A 404 5.23 8.02 -5.20
N LEU A 405 4.43 8.57 -4.29
CA LEU A 405 3.10 9.11 -4.62
C LEU A 405 3.20 10.27 -5.63
N ASP A 406 4.15 11.18 -5.43
CA ASP A 406 4.43 12.27 -6.38
C ASP A 406 4.93 11.75 -7.73
N LEU A 407 5.79 10.71 -7.72
CA LEU A 407 6.23 10.04 -8.95
C LEU A 407 5.04 9.40 -9.67
N LYS A 408 4.15 8.71 -8.95
CA LYS A 408 2.96 8.07 -9.52
C LYS A 408 2.00 9.08 -10.15
N GLN A 409 1.83 10.23 -9.51
CA GLN A 409 0.98 11.30 -10.04
C GLN A 409 1.61 12.01 -11.25
N SER A 410 2.90 12.30 -11.20
CA SER A 410 3.58 13.08 -12.26
C SER A 410 4.04 12.23 -13.43
N ASN A 411 4.40 10.96 -13.20
CA ASN A 411 4.91 10.04 -14.20
C ASN A 411 4.52 8.58 -13.85
N PRO A 412 3.27 8.16 -14.14
CA PRO A 412 2.78 6.80 -13.86
C PRO A 412 3.65 5.71 -14.50
N ASP A 413 4.23 5.97 -15.65
CA ASP A 413 5.14 5.07 -16.36
C ASP A 413 6.38 4.74 -15.52
N SER A 414 7.03 5.76 -14.97
CA SER A 414 8.20 5.59 -14.12
C SER A 414 7.85 4.93 -12.79
N ALA A 415 6.71 5.28 -12.22
CA ALA A 415 6.20 4.67 -10.99
C ALA A 415 5.94 3.16 -11.20
N MET A 416 5.34 2.77 -12.33
CA MET A 416 5.12 1.35 -12.66
C MET A 416 6.41 0.59 -12.91
N ASN A 417 7.38 1.19 -13.60
CA ASN A 417 8.68 0.57 -13.78
C ASN A 417 9.37 0.29 -12.44
N LEU A 418 9.24 1.22 -11.48
CA LEU A 418 9.76 1.07 -10.13
C LEU A 418 8.98 0.00 -9.34
N TRP A 419 7.65 0.01 -9.42
CA TRP A 419 6.77 -0.98 -8.80
C TRP A 419 7.09 -2.41 -9.28
N ASN A 420 7.20 -2.59 -10.59
CA ASN A 420 7.60 -3.85 -11.20
C ASN A 420 9.03 -4.26 -10.84
N LYS A 421 9.94 -3.30 -10.69
CA LYS A 421 11.30 -3.59 -10.22
C LYS A 421 11.27 -4.20 -8.82
N TRP A 422 10.54 -3.59 -7.87
CA TRP A 422 10.41 -4.12 -6.51
C TRP A 422 9.77 -5.50 -6.51
N LEU A 423 8.64 -5.66 -7.22
CA LEU A 423 7.96 -6.97 -7.31
C LEU A 423 8.89 -8.04 -7.91
N ARG A 424 9.59 -7.71 -9.00
CA ARG A 424 10.52 -8.65 -9.66
C ARG A 424 11.72 -9.04 -8.78
N SER A 425 12.30 -8.09 -8.04
CA SER A 425 13.43 -8.38 -7.14
C SER A 425 13.00 -9.17 -5.91
N SER A 426 11.74 -9.05 -5.51
CA SER A 426 11.21 -9.64 -4.27
C SER A 426 10.71 -11.07 -4.41
N VAL A 427 10.46 -11.59 -5.62
CA VAL A 427 9.91 -12.95 -5.75
C VAL A 427 10.80 -14.01 -5.11
N SER A 428 10.20 -14.94 -4.37
CA SER A 428 10.89 -16.12 -3.86
C SER A 428 11.25 -17.03 -5.02
N LYS A 429 12.54 -17.11 -5.31
CA LYS A 429 13.06 -17.88 -6.44
C LYS A 429 12.92 -19.38 -6.22
N SER A 430 12.48 -20.09 -7.25
CA SER A 430 12.41 -21.54 -7.28
C SER A 430 12.77 -22.00 -8.69
N GLY A 431 13.60 -23.03 -8.81
CA GLY A 431 13.96 -23.61 -10.11
C GLY A 431 12.76 -24.08 -10.92
N GLU A 432 11.63 -24.40 -10.26
CA GLU A 432 10.37 -24.74 -10.92
C GLU A 432 9.81 -23.57 -11.75
N PHE A 433 9.97 -22.32 -11.28
CA PHE A 433 9.43 -21.14 -11.95
C PHE A 433 10.38 -20.42 -12.90
N GLU A 434 11.67 -20.82 -12.97
CA GLU A 434 12.65 -20.18 -13.86
C GLU A 434 12.25 -20.22 -15.34
N SER A 435 11.59 -21.30 -15.78
CA SER A 435 11.08 -21.47 -17.14
C SER A 435 9.58 -21.27 -17.29
N LYS A 436 8.89 -20.88 -16.22
CA LYS A 436 7.42 -20.80 -16.19
C LYS A 436 6.88 -19.40 -15.89
N THR A 437 7.75 -18.51 -15.38
CA THR A 437 7.40 -17.12 -15.13
C THR A 437 8.57 -16.20 -15.47
N ARG A 438 8.26 -15.01 -15.95
CA ARG A 438 9.24 -13.97 -16.33
C ARG A 438 10.11 -13.51 -15.15
N PHE A 439 9.56 -13.52 -13.93
CA PHE A 439 10.31 -13.17 -12.74
C PHE A 439 10.99 -14.37 -12.08
N GLY A 440 10.73 -15.59 -12.53
CA GLY A 440 11.38 -16.83 -12.09
C GLY A 440 11.07 -17.21 -10.64
N GLY A 441 9.88 -16.88 -10.13
CA GLY A 441 9.54 -17.17 -8.74
C GLY A 441 8.08 -16.88 -8.40
N ARG A 442 7.75 -17.07 -7.12
CA ARG A 442 6.43 -16.77 -6.57
C ARG A 442 6.43 -15.51 -5.72
N LEU A 443 5.23 -14.97 -5.47
CA LEU A 443 4.98 -13.84 -4.58
C LEU A 443 5.65 -14.03 -3.21
N ASP A 444 6.38 -13.00 -2.77
CA ASP A 444 6.91 -12.84 -1.41
C ASP A 444 6.61 -11.41 -0.94
N ALA A 445 5.57 -11.29 -0.12
CA ALA A 445 5.07 -10.00 0.33
C ALA A 445 6.02 -9.33 1.34
N GLU A 446 6.73 -10.11 2.16
CA GLU A 446 7.72 -9.61 3.11
C GLU A 446 8.89 -8.96 2.39
N THR A 447 9.45 -9.66 1.40
CA THR A 447 10.58 -9.13 0.61
C THR A 447 10.13 -7.94 -0.24
N TRP A 448 8.92 -7.96 -0.83
CA TRP A 448 8.39 -6.82 -1.60
C TRP A 448 8.20 -5.58 -0.72
N PHE A 449 7.65 -5.75 0.49
CA PHE A 449 7.56 -4.68 1.48
C PHE A 449 8.92 -4.08 1.83
N ASN A 450 9.94 -4.92 2.06
CA ASN A 450 11.28 -4.48 2.42
C ASN A 450 11.95 -3.68 1.28
N GLU A 451 11.90 -4.16 0.04
CA GLU A 451 12.43 -3.47 -1.15
C GLU A 451 11.79 -2.08 -1.34
N MET A 452 10.46 -2.01 -1.21
CA MET A 452 9.72 -0.75 -1.28
C MET A 452 10.12 0.21 -0.16
N THR A 453 10.17 -0.29 1.07
CA THR A 453 10.47 0.52 2.26
C THR A 453 11.90 1.05 2.23
N GLU A 454 12.88 0.24 1.82
CA GLU A 454 14.27 0.67 1.66
C GLU A 454 14.39 1.82 0.65
N TRP A 455 13.73 1.70 -0.50
CA TRP A 455 13.68 2.78 -1.48
C TRP A 455 13.03 4.05 -0.92
N CYS A 456 11.90 3.90 -0.23
CA CYS A 456 11.17 5.01 0.37
C CYS A 456 11.98 5.74 1.43
N ILE A 457 12.65 5.04 2.32
CA ILE A 457 13.53 5.64 3.34
C ILE A 457 14.58 6.51 2.66
N LYS A 458 15.25 5.97 1.64
CA LYS A 458 16.29 6.71 0.92
C LYS A 458 15.76 7.97 0.24
N HIS A 459 14.65 7.86 -0.50
CA HIS A 459 14.16 8.95 -1.35
C HIS A 459 13.31 9.96 -0.59
N ASP A 460 12.61 9.60 0.49
CA ASP A 460 11.92 10.58 1.33
C ASP A 460 12.88 11.41 2.17
N LEU A 461 14.04 10.88 2.54
CA LEU A 461 15.11 11.70 3.13
C LEU A 461 15.60 12.77 2.14
N GLU A 462 15.85 12.39 0.88
CA GLU A 462 16.21 13.32 -0.19
C GLU A 462 15.07 14.31 -0.53
N TYR A 463 13.83 13.82 -0.62
CA TYR A 463 12.63 14.60 -0.92
C TYR A 463 12.34 15.65 0.15
N ASN A 464 12.35 15.25 1.43
CA ASN A 464 12.11 16.15 2.54
C ASN A 464 13.23 17.20 2.68
N SER A 465 14.48 16.85 2.38
CA SER A 465 15.59 17.82 2.34
C SER A 465 15.40 18.85 1.23
N ASN A 466 14.97 18.44 0.04
CA ASN A 466 14.72 19.34 -1.09
C ASN A 466 13.45 20.18 -0.91
N LYS A 467 12.40 19.61 -0.29
CA LYS A 467 11.15 20.33 0.01
C LYS A 467 11.31 21.32 1.17
N ALA A 468 12.11 20.96 2.18
CA ALA A 468 12.45 21.85 3.28
C ALA A 468 13.17 23.13 2.82
N ILE A 469 13.90 23.09 1.71
CA ILE A 469 14.52 24.29 1.11
C ILE A 469 13.47 25.25 0.53
N ASN A 470 12.30 24.75 0.12
CA ASN A 470 11.22 25.55 -0.48
C ASN A 470 10.06 25.84 0.48
N ASP A 471 9.91 25.10 1.57
CA ASP A 471 8.81 25.18 2.51
C ASP A 471 9.28 25.78 3.84
N PHE A 472 8.70 26.89 4.26
CA PHE A 472 9.06 27.55 5.52
C PHE A 472 8.66 26.76 6.79
N VAL A 473 7.82 25.70 6.67
CA VAL A 473 7.37 24.83 7.77
C VAL A 473 7.35 23.38 7.31
N ILE A 474 7.99 22.50 8.08
CA ILE A 474 7.93 21.04 7.90
C ILE A 474 6.74 20.47 8.69
N ALA A 475 6.16 19.40 8.22
CA ALA A 475 4.96 18.78 8.82
C ALA A 475 5.14 18.52 10.32
N PRO A 476 4.17 18.94 11.15
CA PRO A 476 4.21 18.76 12.60
C PRO A 476 4.18 17.28 13.02
N TYR A 477 4.88 16.94 14.10
CA TYR A 477 4.86 15.60 14.69
C TYR A 477 4.92 15.64 16.24
N PRO A 478 4.43 14.63 16.96
CA PRO A 478 3.68 13.49 16.45
C PRO A 478 2.27 13.89 15.98
N ASN A 479 1.76 13.19 14.99
CA ASN A 479 0.36 13.27 14.61
C ASN A 479 -0.17 11.85 14.40
N PRO A 480 -1.07 11.33 15.26
CA PRO A 480 -1.82 12.04 16.32
C PRO A 480 -0.96 12.45 17.54
N VAL A 481 -1.47 13.44 18.29
CA VAL A 481 -0.89 13.94 19.54
C VAL A 481 -1.94 13.83 20.67
N LYS A 482 -1.51 13.67 21.93
CA LYS A 482 -2.42 13.71 23.07
C LYS A 482 -2.94 15.13 23.33
N ALA A 483 -4.13 15.25 23.94
CA ALA A 483 -4.64 16.54 24.42
C ALA A 483 -3.63 17.18 25.38
N GLU A 484 -3.38 18.49 25.22
CA GLU A 484 -2.31 19.23 25.92
C GLU A 484 -0.89 18.68 25.69
N GLY A 485 -0.72 17.74 24.74
CA GLY A 485 0.57 17.19 24.37
C GLY A 485 1.40 18.18 23.53
N ILE A 486 2.69 17.90 23.44
CA ILE A 486 3.64 18.72 22.66
C ILE A 486 3.68 18.23 21.22
N LEU A 487 3.51 19.14 20.28
CA LEU A 487 3.72 18.99 18.86
C LEU A 487 4.99 19.71 18.46
N TYR A 488 5.89 19.04 17.79
CA TYR A 488 7.11 19.63 17.28
C TYR A 488 6.90 20.13 15.86
N VAL A 489 7.35 21.35 15.58
CA VAL A 489 7.23 21.99 14.26
C VAL A 489 8.58 22.57 13.88
N GLN A 490 9.18 22.03 12.84
CA GLN A 490 10.42 22.59 12.29
C GLN A 490 10.10 23.73 11.32
N THR A 491 10.72 24.89 11.51
CA THR A 491 10.50 26.07 10.68
C THR A 491 11.81 26.66 10.17
N LEU A 492 11.80 27.16 8.94
CA LEU A 492 12.94 27.84 8.30
C LEU A 492 12.84 29.37 8.35
N GLU A 493 11.71 29.90 8.77
CA GLU A 493 11.42 31.32 8.89
C GLU A 493 10.63 31.57 10.18
N ASP A 494 10.75 32.76 10.75
CA ASP A 494 9.91 33.18 11.89
C ASP A 494 8.47 33.38 11.43
N GLY A 495 7.50 33.10 12.31
CA GLY A 495 6.12 33.23 11.92
C GLY A 495 5.12 33.06 13.08
N ARG A 496 3.87 32.83 12.71
CA ARG A 496 2.76 32.65 13.65
C ARG A 496 1.98 31.40 13.32
N TYR A 497 1.38 30.77 14.34
CA TYR A 497 0.44 29.68 14.14
C TYR A 497 -0.91 29.95 14.80
N GLN A 498 -1.95 29.28 14.28
CA GLN A 498 -3.31 29.27 14.82
C GLN A 498 -3.87 27.84 14.81
N TRP A 499 -4.57 27.50 15.86
CA TRP A 499 -5.38 26.29 15.93
C TRP A 499 -6.82 26.62 15.54
N LEU A 500 -7.37 25.89 14.59
CA LEU A 500 -8.78 25.96 14.18
C LEU A 500 -9.47 24.63 14.49
N ASN A 501 -10.68 24.66 15.04
CA ASN A 501 -11.52 23.47 15.17
C ASN A 501 -12.20 23.13 13.84
N GLN A 502 -12.96 22.04 13.79
CA GLN A 502 -13.69 21.58 12.59
C GLN A 502 -14.69 22.61 12.03
N LEU A 503 -15.12 23.57 12.82
CA LEU A 503 -16.00 24.67 12.38
C LEU A 503 -15.21 25.89 11.88
N GLY A 504 -13.88 25.80 11.78
CA GLY A 504 -13.01 26.91 11.38
C GLY A 504 -12.83 27.99 12.46
N GLN A 505 -13.29 27.76 13.69
CA GLN A 505 -13.15 28.71 14.79
C GLN A 505 -11.76 28.59 15.42
N LYS A 506 -11.12 29.72 15.68
CA LYS A 506 -9.81 29.78 16.33
C LYS A 506 -9.92 29.37 17.79
N VAL A 507 -9.15 28.34 18.20
CA VAL A 507 -9.11 27.81 19.57
C VAL A 507 -7.75 28.01 20.24
N GLY A 508 -6.73 28.42 19.50
CA GLY A 508 -5.38 28.71 20.01
C GLY A 508 -4.54 29.48 19.01
N GLN A 509 -3.44 30.08 19.47
CA GLN A 509 -2.45 30.73 18.60
C GLN A 509 -1.12 30.90 19.32
N GLY A 510 -0.04 31.13 18.56
CA GLY A 510 1.28 31.45 19.07
C GLY A 510 2.22 31.95 17.96
N GLN A 511 3.49 32.03 18.30
CA GLN A 511 4.56 32.36 17.37
C GLN A 511 5.55 31.20 17.33
N PHE A 512 6.27 31.09 16.22
CA PHE A 512 7.42 30.20 16.07
C PHE A 512 8.63 30.99 15.54
N VAL A 513 9.80 30.50 15.87
CA VAL A 513 11.09 31.04 15.40
C VAL A 513 11.78 30.00 14.52
N VAL A 514 12.76 30.44 13.76
CA VAL A 514 13.59 29.50 12.96
C VAL A 514 14.13 28.39 13.86
N GLY A 515 13.95 27.15 13.41
CA GLY A 515 14.35 25.94 14.12
C GLY A 515 13.16 25.08 14.55
N GLU A 516 13.40 24.20 15.51
CA GLU A 516 12.35 23.35 16.10
C GLU A 516 11.56 24.13 17.15
N ASN A 517 10.25 24.09 17.03
CA ASN A 517 9.32 24.75 17.92
C ASN A 517 8.41 23.74 18.61
N GLU A 518 8.19 23.90 19.90
CA GLU A 518 7.21 23.14 20.67
C GLU A 518 5.87 23.89 20.70
N ILE A 519 4.83 23.23 20.18
CA ILE A 519 3.47 23.79 20.15
C ILE A 519 2.56 22.87 20.96
N THR A 520 1.89 23.41 21.98
CA THR A 520 0.91 22.63 22.76
C THR A 520 -0.37 22.41 21.95
N SER A 521 -0.83 21.16 21.91
CA SER A 521 -2.08 20.79 21.26
C SER A 521 -3.31 21.28 22.06
N PRO A 522 -4.50 21.39 21.44
CA PRO A 522 -5.74 21.73 22.13
C PRO A 522 -6.10 20.78 23.28
N HIS A 523 -6.85 21.30 24.28
CA HIS A 523 -7.25 20.56 25.48
C HIS A 523 -8.24 19.41 25.24
N GLN A 524 -8.98 19.42 24.13
CA GLN A 524 -10.02 18.43 23.84
C GLN A 524 -9.59 17.55 22.68
N ALA A 525 -9.91 16.26 22.78
CA ALA A 525 -9.75 15.34 21.67
C ALA A 525 -10.59 15.77 20.46
N GLY A 526 -10.05 15.58 19.27
CA GLY A 526 -10.72 15.96 18.02
C GLY A 526 -9.76 16.15 16.86
N ILE A 527 -10.30 16.57 15.73
CA ILE A 527 -9.52 16.96 14.56
C ILE A 527 -9.41 18.48 14.52
N TYR A 528 -8.20 18.97 14.38
CA TYR A 528 -7.89 20.40 14.33
C TYR A 528 -7.05 20.71 13.09
N THR A 529 -7.15 21.95 12.61
CA THR A 529 -6.23 22.47 11.61
C THR A 529 -5.21 23.38 12.28
N LEU A 530 -3.92 23.05 12.21
CA LEU A 530 -2.83 23.95 12.56
C LEU A 530 -2.48 24.78 11.32
N VAL A 531 -2.67 26.07 11.40
CA VAL A 531 -2.36 27.03 10.33
C VAL A 531 -1.08 27.78 10.72
N CYS A 532 -0.05 27.69 9.88
CA CYS A 532 1.23 28.39 10.04
C CYS A 532 1.33 29.50 8.99
N ASP A 533 1.65 30.72 9.43
CA ASP A 533 1.83 31.91 8.60
C ASP A 533 3.24 32.49 8.77
N SER A 534 3.96 32.74 7.66
CA SER A 534 5.22 33.46 7.65
C SER A 534 5.36 34.31 6.36
N PHE A 535 5.64 35.60 6.48
CA PHE A 535 5.92 36.55 5.37
C PHE A 535 4.96 36.42 4.15
N GLY A 536 3.66 36.19 4.43
CA GLY A 536 2.64 36.03 3.38
C GLY A 536 2.49 34.62 2.82
N LYS A 537 3.30 33.67 3.25
CA LYS A 537 3.14 32.25 2.97
C LYS A 537 2.25 31.63 4.05
N ARG A 538 1.40 30.67 3.68
CA ARG A 538 0.50 29.99 4.60
C ARG A 538 0.49 28.48 4.35
N LYS A 539 0.58 27.68 5.44
CA LYS A 539 0.44 26.24 5.42
C LYS A 539 -0.59 25.75 6.42
N HIS A 540 -1.26 24.65 6.07
CA HIS A 540 -2.31 24.03 6.86
C HIS A 540 -1.93 22.56 7.11
N PHE A 541 -2.09 22.11 8.35
CA PHE A 541 -1.86 20.73 8.76
C PHE A 541 -3.05 20.22 9.55
N ASN A 542 -3.62 19.09 9.16
CA ASN A 542 -4.66 18.44 9.94
C ASN A 542 -4.03 17.60 11.06
N ILE A 543 -4.37 17.92 12.30
CA ILE A 543 -3.81 17.29 13.49
C ILE A 543 -4.94 16.56 14.24
N VAL A 544 -4.70 15.29 14.55
CA VAL A 544 -5.59 14.48 15.38
C VAL A 544 -5.12 14.58 16.83
N VAL A 545 -5.98 15.11 17.70
CA VAL A 545 -5.75 15.19 19.14
C VAL A 545 -6.51 14.05 19.81
N LEU A 546 -5.82 13.22 20.57
CA LEU A 546 -6.37 12.08 21.33
C LEU A 546 -6.59 12.47 22.79
N ASP A 547 -7.50 11.77 23.48
CA ASP A 547 -7.71 11.91 24.93
C ASP A 547 -6.48 11.51 25.74
#